data_66be6281c95f8575ef03c4c7b54dc2b9
#
_entry.id   66be6281c95f8575ef03c4c7b54dc2b9
#
_cell.length_a   1.000
_cell.length_b   1.000
_cell.length_c   1.000
_cell.angle_alpha   90.00
_cell.angle_beta   90.00
_cell.angle_gamma   90.00
#
_symmetry.space_group_name_H-M   'P 1'
#
loop_
_entity.id
_entity.type
_entity.pdbx_description
1 polymer ?
#
loop_
_entity_poly.entity_id
_entity_poly.type
_entity_poly.pdbx_seq_one_letter_code
_entity_poly.pdbx_strand_id
1 'polypeptide(L)'
;MFASTTPSEFNRALMAKVEVRKQQGLWSDAVAELGRVRTFALSEDELEGYYYQRALCSYLAADFEGALAAIDEARFALYDTVALARMELIEALAAGEKGDWERSQMAARRVVAAMPAEQQAEMEQRLNEIYSKAPRMRSPELAWWLSMVPGLGQLYAGEVWSGVVSLVANGALVTFGVGEIVAHHWLSAWLGAGGLLSTTYFVGQERARILTERRNQRVLREHNDLLRAELLK
;
A
#
# COMPACT_ATOMS: atom_id res chain seq x y z
N MET A 1 -40.97 27.35 -2.32
CA MET A 1 -41.40 25.97 -2.03
C MET A 1 -40.30 25.06 -2.51
N PHE A 2 -39.38 24.65 -1.63
CA PHE A 2 -38.35 23.68 -1.99
C PHE A 2 -39.02 22.32 -2.11
N ALA A 3 -39.04 21.72 -3.30
CA ALA A 3 -39.52 20.36 -3.47
C ALA A 3 -38.67 19.45 -2.57
N SER A 4 -39.29 18.71 -1.67
CA SER A 4 -38.60 17.74 -0.82
C SER A 4 -38.12 16.61 -1.72
N THR A 5 -36.85 16.60 -2.07
CA THR A 5 -36.24 15.53 -2.83
C THR A 5 -36.35 14.24 -2.02
N THR A 6 -36.93 13.21 -2.57
CA THR A 6 -37.01 11.89 -1.92
C THR A 6 -35.60 11.31 -1.78
N PRO A 7 -35.32 10.44 -0.77
CA PRO A 7 -34.02 9.76 -0.65
C PRO A 7 -33.60 9.02 -1.91
N SER A 8 -34.55 8.44 -2.64
CA SER A 8 -34.25 7.73 -3.91
C SER A 8 -33.85 8.70 -5.03
N GLU A 9 -34.53 9.85 -5.17
CA GLU A 9 -34.17 10.89 -6.16
C GLU A 9 -32.77 11.47 -5.84
N PHE A 10 -32.49 11.68 -4.56
CA PHE A 10 -31.18 12.14 -4.10
C PHE A 10 -30.09 11.14 -4.45
N ASN A 11 -30.30 9.84 -4.17
CA ASN A 11 -29.36 8.77 -4.53
C ASN A 11 -29.14 8.71 -6.06
N ARG A 12 -30.20 8.81 -6.85
CA ARG A 12 -30.09 8.80 -8.33
C ARG A 12 -29.25 9.96 -8.84
N ALA A 13 -29.43 11.17 -8.28
CA ALA A 13 -28.61 12.33 -8.64
C ALA A 13 -27.13 12.14 -8.25
N LEU A 14 -26.86 11.55 -7.08
CA LEU A 14 -25.50 11.21 -6.65
C LEU A 14 -24.86 10.17 -7.56
N MET A 15 -25.56 9.09 -7.91
CA MET A 15 -25.04 8.05 -8.80
C MET A 15 -24.73 8.60 -10.19
N ALA A 16 -25.57 9.50 -10.73
CA ALA A 16 -25.28 10.19 -11.99
C ALA A 16 -24.01 11.06 -11.88
N LYS A 17 -23.80 11.73 -10.75
CA LYS A 17 -22.59 12.53 -10.49
C LYS A 17 -21.36 11.63 -10.35
N VAL A 18 -21.46 10.49 -9.68
CA VAL A 18 -20.41 9.48 -9.60
C VAL A 18 -19.96 9.05 -10.99
N GLU A 19 -20.91 8.76 -11.90
CA GLU A 19 -20.59 8.35 -13.25
C GLU A 19 -19.82 9.43 -14.03
N VAL A 20 -20.22 10.70 -13.90
CA VAL A 20 -19.46 11.82 -14.47
C VAL A 20 -18.04 11.91 -13.89
N ARG A 21 -17.88 11.75 -12.57
CA ARG A 21 -16.55 11.75 -11.93
C ARG A 21 -15.66 10.60 -12.42
N LYS A 22 -16.24 9.42 -12.59
CA LYS A 22 -15.53 8.26 -13.17
C LYS A 22 -15.03 8.54 -14.58
N GLN A 23 -15.89 9.10 -15.45
CA GLN A 23 -15.52 9.48 -16.82
C GLN A 23 -14.40 10.53 -16.86
N GLN A 24 -14.32 11.39 -15.86
CA GLN A 24 -13.25 12.37 -15.69
C GLN A 24 -11.97 11.79 -15.06
N GLY A 25 -11.96 10.52 -14.63
CA GLY A 25 -10.86 9.91 -13.89
C GLY A 25 -10.69 10.43 -12.46
N LEU A 26 -11.71 11.14 -11.92
CA LEU A 26 -11.68 11.75 -10.58
C LEU A 26 -12.20 10.74 -9.55
N TRP A 27 -11.43 9.67 -9.33
CA TRP A 27 -11.83 8.52 -8.53
C TRP A 27 -12.07 8.86 -7.06
N SER A 28 -11.22 9.69 -6.46
CA SER A 28 -11.39 10.14 -5.06
C SER A 28 -12.67 10.97 -4.88
N ASP A 29 -13.02 11.81 -5.86
CA ASP A 29 -14.28 12.56 -5.84
C ASP A 29 -15.47 11.62 -5.97
N ALA A 30 -15.36 10.58 -6.83
CA ALA A 30 -16.41 9.57 -6.96
C ALA A 30 -16.65 8.82 -5.64
N VAL A 31 -15.59 8.45 -4.91
CA VAL A 31 -15.69 7.83 -3.58
C VAL A 31 -16.36 8.76 -2.59
N ALA A 32 -16.02 10.05 -2.59
CA ALA A 32 -16.65 11.05 -1.72
C ALA A 32 -18.16 11.20 -1.99
N GLU A 33 -18.59 11.16 -3.26
CA GLU A 33 -20.01 11.20 -3.60
C GLU A 33 -20.71 9.89 -3.23
N LEU A 34 -20.08 8.73 -3.43
CA LEU A 34 -20.62 7.43 -3.00
C LEU A 34 -20.83 7.38 -1.48
N GLY A 35 -19.94 7.96 -0.70
CA GLY A 35 -20.10 8.05 0.76
C GLY A 35 -21.31 8.84 1.24
N ARG A 36 -21.98 9.59 0.36
CA ARG A 36 -23.20 10.36 0.65
C ARG A 36 -24.48 9.61 0.30
N VAL A 37 -24.37 8.47 -0.36
CA VAL A 37 -25.53 7.65 -0.76
C VAL A 37 -26.21 7.10 0.47
N ARG A 38 -27.53 7.18 0.48
CA ARG A 38 -28.40 6.68 1.55
C ARG A 38 -28.74 5.22 1.26
N THR A 39 -27.98 4.30 1.80
CA THR A 39 -28.08 2.85 1.51
C THR A 39 -29.43 2.27 1.89
N PHE A 40 -30.10 2.78 2.94
CA PHE A 40 -31.43 2.33 3.36
C PHE A 40 -32.54 2.59 2.31
N ALA A 41 -32.30 3.43 1.32
CA ALA A 41 -33.24 3.77 0.25
C ALA A 41 -32.86 3.13 -1.10
N LEU A 42 -31.97 2.15 -1.09
CA LEU A 42 -31.59 1.34 -2.25
C LEU A 42 -32.34 0.00 -2.23
N SER A 43 -32.71 -0.48 -3.41
CA SER A 43 -33.10 -1.89 -3.61
C SER A 43 -31.88 -2.82 -3.49
N GLU A 44 -32.11 -4.14 -3.42
CA GLU A 44 -30.99 -5.12 -3.34
C GLU A 44 -30.05 -5.00 -4.54
N ASP A 45 -30.57 -4.91 -5.75
CA ASP A 45 -29.79 -4.74 -6.98
C ASP A 45 -28.98 -3.42 -6.98
N GLU A 46 -29.61 -2.33 -6.51
CA GLU A 46 -28.93 -1.04 -6.38
C GLU A 46 -27.86 -1.06 -5.30
N LEU A 47 -28.08 -1.82 -4.22
CA LEU A 47 -27.13 -1.99 -3.12
C LEU A 47 -25.89 -2.77 -3.57
N GLU A 48 -26.08 -3.83 -4.37
CA GLU A 48 -24.96 -4.55 -5.01
C GLU A 48 -24.12 -3.60 -5.86
N GLY A 49 -24.78 -2.89 -6.78
CA GLY A 49 -24.13 -1.91 -7.66
C GLY A 49 -23.38 -0.83 -6.88
N TYR A 50 -23.95 -0.35 -5.79
CA TYR A 50 -23.34 0.65 -4.90
C TYR A 50 -22.03 0.13 -4.29
N TYR A 51 -22.03 -1.05 -3.67
CA TYR A 51 -20.83 -1.60 -3.05
C TYR A 51 -19.74 -1.91 -4.08
N TYR A 52 -20.12 -2.49 -5.21
CA TYR A 52 -19.18 -2.72 -6.31
C TYR A 52 -18.52 -1.41 -6.78
N GLN A 53 -19.33 -0.36 -7.02
CA GLN A 53 -18.81 0.95 -7.44
C GLN A 53 -17.89 1.56 -6.37
N ARG A 54 -18.26 1.43 -5.10
CA ARG A 54 -17.46 1.96 -4.00
C ARG A 54 -16.11 1.24 -3.90
N ALA A 55 -16.12 -0.09 -3.96
CA ALA A 55 -14.88 -0.88 -3.96
C ALA A 55 -13.99 -0.54 -5.17
N LEU A 56 -14.57 -0.49 -6.37
CA LEU A 56 -13.83 -0.19 -7.60
C LEU A 56 -13.25 1.23 -7.59
N CYS A 57 -14.05 2.24 -7.25
CA CYS A 57 -13.58 3.62 -7.22
C CYS A 57 -12.52 3.83 -6.14
N SER A 58 -12.65 3.22 -4.95
CA SER A 58 -11.63 3.26 -3.91
C SER A 58 -10.32 2.61 -4.39
N TYR A 59 -10.38 1.44 -5.04
CA TYR A 59 -9.20 0.80 -5.62
C TYR A 59 -8.50 1.70 -6.65
N LEU A 60 -9.26 2.29 -7.59
CA LEU A 60 -8.73 3.19 -8.61
C LEU A 60 -8.24 4.53 -8.07
N ALA A 61 -8.76 4.96 -6.91
CA ALA A 61 -8.25 6.10 -6.15
C ALA A 61 -6.98 5.78 -5.34
N ALA A 62 -6.47 4.53 -5.41
CA ALA A 62 -5.40 3.99 -4.55
C ALA A 62 -5.73 4.00 -3.04
N ASP A 63 -7.01 4.08 -2.69
CA ASP A 63 -7.53 3.86 -1.34
C ASP A 63 -7.86 2.37 -1.16
N PHE A 64 -6.82 1.56 -1.03
CA PHE A 64 -6.96 0.11 -0.93
C PHE A 64 -7.66 -0.33 0.35
N GLU A 65 -7.51 0.45 1.42
CA GLU A 65 -8.22 0.20 2.68
C GLU A 65 -9.72 0.45 2.55
N GLY A 66 -10.10 1.57 1.93
CA GLY A 66 -11.49 1.87 1.61
C GLY A 66 -12.11 0.86 0.65
N ALA A 67 -11.35 0.32 -0.31
CA ALA A 67 -11.81 -0.74 -1.20
C ALA A 67 -12.13 -2.03 -0.42
N LEU A 68 -11.23 -2.48 0.45
CA LEU A 68 -11.43 -3.67 1.27
C LEU A 68 -12.57 -3.48 2.27
N ALA A 69 -12.68 -2.30 2.89
CA ALA A 69 -13.79 -1.97 3.80
C ALA A 69 -15.14 -2.01 3.09
N ALA A 70 -15.23 -1.49 1.85
CA ALA A 70 -16.46 -1.56 1.06
C ALA A 70 -16.88 -3.01 0.77
N ILE A 71 -15.91 -3.91 0.49
CA ILE A 71 -16.16 -5.33 0.27
C ILE A 71 -16.61 -6.03 1.56
N ASP A 72 -15.98 -5.71 2.68
CA ASP A 72 -16.37 -6.27 3.97
C ASP A 72 -17.79 -5.82 4.37
N GLU A 73 -18.14 -4.54 4.16
CA GLU A 73 -19.50 -4.05 4.34
C GLU A 73 -20.50 -4.76 3.41
N ALA A 74 -20.12 -4.99 2.13
CA ALA A 74 -20.98 -5.71 1.18
C ALA A 74 -21.29 -7.14 1.66
N ARG A 75 -20.32 -7.84 2.25
CA ARG A 75 -20.52 -9.20 2.80
C ARG A 75 -21.54 -9.24 3.94
N PHE A 76 -21.67 -8.17 4.71
CA PHE A 76 -22.70 -8.08 5.74
C PHE A 76 -24.07 -7.68 5.18
N ALA A 77 -24.10 -6.90 4.10
CA ALA A 77 -25.31 -6.32 3.56
C ALA A 77 -25.98 -7.17 2.47
N LEU A 78 -25.18 -7.96 1.74
CA LEU A 78 -25.63 -8.77 0.62
C LEU A 78 -25.65 -10.25 1.00
N TYR A 79 -26.78 -10.91 0.79
CA TYR A 79 -26.91 -12.34 1.00
C TYR A 79 -26.53 -13.17 -0.23
N ASP A 80 -26.43 -12.52 -1.41
CA ASP A 80 -26.14 -13.20 -2.67
C ASP A 80 -24.61 -13.37 -2.86
N THR A 81 -24.18 -14.64 -2.98
CA THR A 81 -22.78 -14.99 -3.24
C THR A 81 -22.32 -14.63 -4.65
N VAL A 82 -23.25 -14.54 -5.63
CA VAL A 82 -22.93 -14.16 -7.01
C VAL A 82 -22.53 -12.70 -7.10
N ALA A 83 -23.27 -11.83 -6.37
CA ALA A 83 -22.96 -10.40 -6.26
C ALA A 83 -21.56 -10.18 -5.68
N LEU A 84 -21.17 -10.96 -4.67
CA LEU A 84 -19.85 -10.89 -4.05
C LEU A 84 -18.73 -11.37 -4.98
N ALA A 85 -18.99 -12.36 -5.85
CA ALA A 85 -17.99 -12.88 -6.79
C ALA A 85 -17.40 -11.79 -7.71
N ARG A 86 -18.18 -10.76 -8.07
CA ARG A 86 -17.72 -9.62 -8.88
C ARG A 86 -16.69 -8.75 -8.15
N MET A 87 -16.66 -8.80 -6.82
CA MET A 87 -15.75 -8.00 -5.99
C MET A 87 -14.46 -8.75 -5.64
N GLU A 88 -14.41 -10.07 -5.84
CA GLU A 88 -13.27 -10.91 -5.47
C GLU A 88 -11.97 -10.50 -6.19
N LEU A 89 -12.08 -10.08 -7.45
CA LEU A 89 -10.94 -9.57 -8.21
C LEU A 89 -10.38 -8.28 -7.57
N ILE A 90 -11.28 -7.35 -7.21
CA ILE A 90 -10.88 -6.10 -6.56
C ILE A 90 -10.25 -6.40 -5.20
N GLU A 91 -10.80 -7.36 -4.45
CA GLU A 91 -10.25 -7.78 -3.16
C GLU A 91 -8.86 -8.38 -3.31
N ALA A 92 -8.65 -9.29 -4.28
CA ALA A 92 -7.35 -9.90 -4.53
C ALA A 92 -6.30 -8.83 -4.83
N LEU A 93 -6.62 -7.88 -5.69
CA LEU A 93 -5.72 -6.80 -6.07
C LEU A 93 -5.49 -5.79 -4.94
N ALA A 94 -6.55 -5.36 -4.23
CA ALA A 94 -6.43 -4.38 -3.15
C ALA A 94 -5.66 -4.94 -1.94
N ALA A 95 -5.90 -6.22 -1.57
CA ALA A 95 -5.15 -6.89 -0.51
C ALA A 95 -3.67 -7.06 -0.90
N GLY A 96 -3.39 -7.40 -2.17
CA GLY A 96 -2.03 -7.43 -2.71
C GLY A 96 -1.30 -6.10 -2.58
N GLU A 97 -1.97 -4.96 -2.86
CA GLU A 97 -1.39 -3.62 -2.70
C GLU A 97 -1.08 -3.26 -1.24
N LYS A 98 -1.78 -3.87 -0.30
CA LYS A 98 -1.47 -3.74 1.14
C LYS A 98 -0.42 -4.74 1.63
N GLY A 99 -0.02 -5.71 0.80
CA GLY A 99 0.87 -6.81 1.19
C GLY A 99 0.19 -7.86 2.07
N ASP A 100 -1.13 -7.87 2.14
CA ASP A 100 -1.94 -8.92 2.78
C ASP A 100 -2.09 -10.10 1.82
N TRP A 101 -1.02 -10.89 1.76
CA TRP A 101 -0.91 -11.99 0.80
C TRP A 101 -1.89 -13.11 1.06
N GLU A 102 -2.27 -13.33 2.33
CA GLU A 102 -3.23 -14.36 2.70
C GLU A 102 -4.62 -14.01 2.16
N ARG A 103 -5.10 -12.81 2.45
CA ARG A 103 -6.38 -12.31 1.94
C ARG A 103 -6.40 -12.23 0.41
N SER A 104 -5.32 -11.73 -0.20
CA SER A 104 -5.16 -11.64 -1.65
C SER A 104 -5.23 -13.02 -2.30
N GLN A 105 -4.53 -14.02 -1.77
CA GLN A 105 -4.53 -15.39 -2.29
C GLN A 105 -5.91 -16.06 -2.16
N MET A 106 -6.58 -15.87 -1.02
CA MET A 106 -7.92 -16.40 -0.82
C MET A 106 -8.91 -15.82 -1.84
N ALA A 107 -8.89 -14.52 -2.07
CA ALA A 107 -9.74 -13.85 -3.05
C ALA A 107 -9.40 -14.30 -4.48
N ALA A 108 -8.12 -14.37 -4.83
CA ALA A 108 -7.68 -14.85 -6.15
C ALA A 108 -8.12 -16.30 -6.42
N ARG A 109 -8.08 -17.19 -5.43
CA ARG A 109 -8.62 -18.56 -5.58
C ARG A 109 -10.12 -18.58 -5.85
N ARG A 110 -10.90 -17.69 -5.23
CA ARG A 110 -12.33 -17.56 -5.53
C ARG A 110 -12.59 -17.05 -6.94
N VAL A 111 -11.75 -16.13 -7.45
CA VAL A 111 -11.79 -15.71 -8.86
C VAL A 111 -11.53 -16.91 -9.78
N VAL A 112 -10.50 -17.72 -9.48
CA VAL A 112 -10.18 -18.91 -10.31
C VAL A 112 -11.31 -19.93 -10.26
N ALA A 113 -11.91 -20.16 -9.09
CA ALA A 113 -13.03 -21.11 -8.96
C ALA A 113 -14.26 -20.72 -9.78
N ALA A 114 -14.41 -19.46 -10.15
CA ALA A 114 -15.47 -18.96 -11.02
C ALA A 114 -15.12 -19.06 -12.53
N MET A 115 -13.88 -19.41 -12.88
CA MET A 115 -13.45 -19.58 -14.26
C MET A 115 -13.91 -20.93 -14.86
N PRO A 116 -13.87 -21.11 -16.21
CA PRO A 116 -14.10 -22.40 -16.84
C PRO A 116 -13.10 -23.46 -16.33
N ALA A 117 -13.58 -24.68 -16.08
CA ALA A 117 -12.80 -25.78 -15.47
C ALA A 117 -11.48 -26.08 -16.22
N GLU A 118 -11.47 -25.89 -17.54
CA GLU A 118 -10.28 -26.10 -18.38
C GLU A 118 -9.12 -25.15 -18.05
N GLN A 119 -9.42 -23.95 -17.55
CA GLN A 119 -8.45 -22.90 -17.24
C GLN A 119 -8.03 -22.89 -15.76
N GLN A 120 -8.85 -23.49 -14.88
CA GLN A 120 -8.65 -23.42 -13.42
C GLN A 120 -7.29 -23.98 -13.00
N ALA A 121 -6.95 -25.20 -13.46
CA ALA A 121 -5.74 -25.89 -13.03
C ALA A 121 -4.45 -25.11 -13.42
N GLU A 122 -4.41 -24.56 -14.62
CA GLU A 122 -3.28 -23.78 -15.11
C GLU A 122 -3.17 -22.46 -14.34
N MET A 123 -4.29 -21.75 -14.16
CA MET A 123 -4.33 -20.48 -13.43
C MET A 123 -3.94 -20.67 -11.95
N GLU A 124 -4.45 -21.71 -11.30
CA GLU A 124 -4.10 -22.04 -9.92
C GLU A 124 -2.61 -22.33 -9.75
N GLN A 125 -2.00 -23.06 -10.67
CA GLN A 125 -0.57 -23.32 -10.65
C GLN A 125 0.23 -22.03 -10.77
N ARG A 126 -0.12 -21.13 -11.71
CA ARG A 126 0.55 -19.83 -11.90
C ARG A 126 0.41 -18.93 -10.68
N LEU A 127 -0.80 -18.82 -10.10
CA LEU A 127 -1.02 -18.04 -8.89
C LEU A 127 -0.25 -18.59 -7.69
N ASN A 128 -0.20 -19.91 -7.51
CA ASN A 128 0.59 -20.53 -6.45
C ASN A 128 2.08 -20.23 -6.62
N GLU A 129 2.60 -20.18 -7.84
CA GLU A 129 3.99 -19.77 -8.10
C GLU A 129 4.22 -18.30 -7.73
N ILE A 130 3.30 -17.39 -8.10
CA ILE A 130 3.39 -15.97 -7.77
C ILE A 130 3.37 -15.79 -6.23
N TYR A 131 2.38 -16.35 -5.53
CA TYR A 131 2.26 -16.20 -4.08
C TYR A 131 3.38 -16.89 -3.30
N SER A 132 3.97 -17.98 -3.83
CA SER A 132 5.14 -18.60 -3.19
C SER A 132 6.37 -17.69 -3.15
N LYS A 133 6.44 -16.73 -4.07
CA LYS A 133 7.49 -15.73 -4.18
C LYS A 133 7.10 -14.38 -3.57
N ALA A 134 6.00 -14.34 -2.80
CA ALA A 134 5.54 -13.10 -2.19
C ALA A 134 6.63 -12.43 -1.35
N PRO A 135 6.88 -11.13 -1.54
CA PRO A 135 8.01 -10.45 -0.92
C PRO A 135 7.78 -10.27 0.58
N ARG A 136 8.84 -10.48 1.35
CA ARG A 136 8.84 -10.15 2.77
C ARG A 136 9.19 -8.66 2.94
N MET A 137 8.30 -7.94 3.60
CA MET A 137 8.53 -6.55 3.95
C MET A 137 9.57 -6.45 5.07
N ARG A 138 10.48 -5.48 4.94
CA ARG A 138 11.45 -5.14 6.00
C ARG A 138 10.85 -4.06 6.90
N SER A 139 11.13 -4.13 8.20
CA SER A 139 10.68 -3.11 9.15
C SER A 139 11.50 -1.82 9.02
N PRO A 140 10.88 -0.68 8.72
CA PRO A 140 11.55 0.62 8.71
C PRO A 140 12.06 1.02 10.11
N GLU A 141 11.34 0.64 11.16
CA GLU A 141 11.73 0.88 12.55
C GLU A 141 13.01 0.11 12.88
N LEU A 142 13.09 -1.17 12.46
CA LEU A 142 14.30 -1.97 12.67
C LEU A 142 15.49 -1.37 11.91
N ALA A 143 15.29 -0.86 10.70
CA ALA A 143 16.33 -0.15 9.95
C ALA A 143 16.83 1.08 10.71
N TRP A 144 15.92 1.85 11.31
CA TRP A 144 16.24 3.00 12.13
C TRP A 144 17.07 2.60 13.37
N TRP A 145 16.64 1.57 14.10
CA TRP A 145 17.36 1.05 15.27
C TRP A 145 18.74 0.49 14.92
N LEU A 146 18.86 -0.26 13.81
CA LEU A 146 20.15 -0.76 13.35
C LEU A 146 21.12 0.36 12.97
N SER A 147 20.59 1.53 12.58
CA SER A 147 21.38 2.72 12.28
C SER A 147 22.01 3.37 13.50
N MET A 148 21.77 2.87 14.72
CA MET A 148 22.59 3.22 15.90
C MET A 148 24.06 2.89 15.67
N VAL A 149 24.35 1.86 14.84
CA VAL A 149 25.68 1.67 14.28
C VAL A 149 25.66 2.25 12.86
N PRO A 150 26.44 3.31 12.57
CA PRO A 150 26.42 3.97 11.28
C PRO A 150 26.59 2.98 10.12
N GLY A 151 25.69 3.03 9.15
CA GLY A 151 25.73 2.15 7.98
C GLY A 151 24.91 0.86 8.08
N LEU A 152 24.67 0.29 9.27
CA LEU A 152 23.95 -0.98 9.41
C LEU A 152 22.50 -0.91 8.93
N GLY A 153 21.79 0.19 9.22
CA GLY A 153 20.42 0.38 8.75
C GLY A 153 20.32 0.45 7.22
N GLN A 154 21.26 1.11 6.57
CA GLN A 154 21.34 1.17 5.11
C GLN A 154 21.67 -0.21 4.50
N LEU A 155 22.57 -0.98 5.12
CA LEU A 155 22.83 -2.37 4.73
C LEU A 155 21.58 -3.23 4.88
N TYR A 156 20.87 -3.09 5.98
CA TYR A 156 19.57 -3.76 6.17
C TYR A 156 18.54 -3.34 5.12
N ALA A 157 18.51 -2.09 4.71
CA ALA A 157 17.67 -1.63 3.60
C ALA A 157 18.04 -2.24 2.24
N GLY A 158 19.24 -2.84 2.12
CA GLY A 158 19.78 -3.41 0.88
C GLY A 158 20.67 -2.43 0.10
N GLU A 159 20.95 -1.26 0.68
CA GLU A 159 21.76 -0.21 0.06
C GLU A 159 23.22 -0.30 0.56
N VAL A 160 23.93 -1.33 0.07
CA VAL A 160 25.30 -1.67 0.53
C VAL A 160 26.25 -0.48 0.40
N TRP A 161 26.24 0.22 -0.75
CA TRP A 161 27.11 1.36 -1.02
C TRP A 161 26.86 2.53 -0.06
N SER A 162 25.59 2.83 0.18
CA SER A 162 25.19 3.86 1.15
C SER A 162 25.62 3.50 2.57
N GLY A 163 25.52 2.22 2.94
CA GLY A 163 25.97 1.72 4.25
C GLY A 163 27.46 1.85 4.45
N VAL A 164 28.26 1.44 3.46
CA VAL A 164 29.73 1.56 3.50
C VAL A 164 30.17 3.02 3.59
N VAL A 165 29.61 3.89 2.76
CA VAL A 165 29.91 5.33 2.79
C VAL A 165 29.59 5.93 4.15
N SER A 166 28.43 5.60 4.74
CA SER A 166 28.04 6.07 6.07
C SER A 166 29.01 5.59 7.15
N LEU A 167 29.41 4.32 7.12
CA LEU A 167 30.37 3.74 8.05
C LEU A 167 31.74 4.44 7.97
N VAL A 168 32.27 4.60 6.75
CA VAL A 168 33.57 5.24 6.53
C VAL A 168 33.55 6.71 6.94
N ALA A 169 32.51 7.45 6.55
CA ALA A 169 32.40 8.87 6.89
C ALA A 169 32.30 9.10 8.41
N ASN A 170 31.48 8.33 9.11
CA ASN A 170 31.36 8.46 10.58
C ASN A 170 32.64 7.95 11.28
N GLY A 171 33.29 6.89 10.79
CA GLY A 171 34.57 6.42 11.30
C GLY A 171 35.67 7.49 11.17
N ALA A 172 35.74 8.18 10.03
CA ALA A 172 36.68 9.28 9.80
C ALA A 172 36.42 10.45 10.76
N LEU A 173 35.15 10.81 10.99
CA LEU A 173 34.77 11.89 11.93
C LEU A 173 35.14 11.53 13.38
N VAL A 174 34.94 10.29 13.80
CA VAL A 174 35.37 9.81 15.12
C VAL A 174 36.87 9.89 15.25
N THR A 175 37.62 9.39 14.25
CA THR A 175 39.09 9.43 14.26
C THR A 175 39.62 10.85 14.32
N PHE A 176 39.05 11.76 13.54
CA PHE A 176 39.37 13.19 13.56
C PHE A 176 39.10 13.79 14.96
N GLY A 177 37.92 13.54 15.54
CA GLY A 177 37.54 14.05 16.85
C GLY A 177 38.48 13.56 17.96
N VAL A 178 38.86 12.28 17.95
CA VAL A 178 39.85 11.73 18.90
C VAL A 178 41.22 12.41 18.73
N GLY A 179 41.67 12.61 17.47
CA GLY A 179 42.92 13.33 17.18
C GLY A 179 42.93 14.76 17.73
N GLU A 180 41.84 15.52 17.56
CA GLU A 180 41.70 16.88 18.10
C GLU A 180 41.69 16.90 19.62
N ILE A 181 41.06 15.93 20.28
CA ILE A 181 41.08 15.77 21.73
C ILE A 181 42.49 15.53 22.23
N VAL A 182 43.25 14.60 21.62
CA VAL A 182 44.65 14.30 21.96
C VAL A 182 45.54 15.52 21.75
N ALA A 183 45.27 16.32 20.72
CA ALA A 183 46.02 17.55 20.46
C ALA A 183 45.57 18.74 21.36
N HIS A 184 44.67 18.51 22.32
CA HIS A 184 44.08 19.53 23.20
C HIS A 184 43.26 20.63 22.50
N HIS A 185 42.78 20.39 21.29
CA HIS A 185 41.93 21.29 20.52
C HIS A 185 40.44 21.04 20.80
N TRP A 186 40.02 21.22 22.05
CA TRP A 186 38.68 20.86 22.53
C TRP A 186 37.53 21.50 21.74
N LEU A 187 37.70 22.77 21.28
CA LEU A 187 36.66 23.49 20.57
C LEU A 187 36.45 22.93 19.15
N SER A 188 37.54 22.61 18.45
CA SER A 188 37.43 21.99 17.10
C SER A 188 36.93 20.54 17.17
N ALA A 189 37.30 19.79 18.22
CA ALA A 189 36.74 18.45 18.46
C ALA A 189 35.23 18.51 18.69
N TRP A 190 34.75 19.45 19.50
CA TRP A 190 33.33 19.56 19.85
C TRP A 190 32.49 20.13 18.72
N LEU A 191 32.88 21.26 18.09
CA LEU A 191 32.14 21.89 17.00
C LEU A 191 32.29 21.15 15.68
N GLY A 192 33.52 20.72 15.33
CA GLY A 192 33.81 20.05 14.07
C GLY A 192 33.34 18.57 14.09
N ALA A 193 34.03 17.75 14.89
CA ALA A 193 33.71 16.32 14.92
C ALA A 193 32.34 16.05 15.58
N GLY A 194 32.07 16.64 16.76
CA GLY A 194 30.82 16.39 17.49
C GLY A 194 29.58 16.89 16.76
N GLY A 195 29.62 18.12 16.20
CA GLY A 195 28.53 18.70 15.43
C GLY A 195 28.24 17.93 14.14
N LEU A 196 29.28 17.62 13.37
CA LEU A 196 29.12 16.86 12.10
C LEU A 196 28.70 15.41 12.38
N LEU A 197 29.27 14.77 13.40
CA LEU A 197 28.93 13.40 13.77
C LEU A 197 27.46 13.29 14.19
N SER A 198 26.96 14.21 15.03
CA SER A 198 25.54 14.21 15.41
C SER A 198 24.62 14.39 14.20
N THR A 199 24.95 15.32 13.32
CA THR A 199 24.15 15.58 12.11
C THR A 199 24.13 14.35 11.19
N THR A 200 25.30 13.77 10.87
CA THR A 200 25.40 12.59 10.00
C THR A 200 24.75 11.35 10.63
N TYR A 201 24.77 11.25 11.94
CA TYR A 201 24.16 10.16 12.70
C TYR A 201 22.62 10.19 12.56
N PHE A 202 21.99 11.31 12.95
CA PHE A 202 20.53 11.43 12.88
C PHE A 202 19.99 11.38 11.44
N VAL A 203 20.66 12.04 10.50
CA VAL A 203 20.31 11.96 9.06
C VAL A 203 20.48 10.52 8.56
N GLY A 204 21.47 9.79 9.03
CA GLY A 204 21.71 8.39 8.69
C GLY A 204 20.58 7.46 9.11
N GLN A 205 20.02 7.65 10.30
CA GLN A 205 18.90 6.86 10.83
C GLN A 205 17.64 7.07 9.98
N GLU A 206 17.27 8.33 9.74
CA GLU A 206 16.08 8.64 8.93
C GLU A 206 16.23 8.18 7.49
N ARG A 207 17.43 8.34 6.91
CA ARG A 207 17.74 7.83 5.57
C ARG A 207 17.56 6.31 5.47
N ALA A 208 17.99 5.54 6.48
CA ALA A 208 17.82 4.09 6.50
C ALA A 208 16.34 3.69 6.52
N ARG A 209 15.51 4.40 7.30
CA ARG A 209 14.06 4.21 7.32
C ARG A 209 13.44 4.44 5.94
N ILE A 210 13.73 5.59 5.33
CA ILE A 210 13.22 5.95 4.00
C ILE A 210 13.68 4.96 2.92
N LEU A 211 14.93 4.50 2.97
CA LEU A 211 15.44 3.52 2.01
C LEU A 211 14.72 2.16 2.15
N THR A 212 14.42 1.75 3.38
CA THR A 212 13.66 0.52 3.65
C THR A 212 12.23 0.64 3.12
N GLU A 213 11.55 1.77 3.34
CA GLU A 213 10.22 2.04 2.80
C GLU A 213 10.22 2.02 1.26
N ARG A 214 11.18 2.70 0.63
CA ARG A 214 11.33 2.69 -0.85
C ARG A 214 11.57 1.30 -1.41
N ARG A 215 12.40 0.49 -0.74
CA ARG A 215 12.61 -0.90 -1.12
C ARG A 215 11.31 -1.69 -1.02
N ASN A 216 10.61 -1.58 0.10
CA ASN A 216 9.33 -2.26 0.31
C ASN A 216 8.33 -1.90 -0.79
N GLN A 217 8.18 -0.61 -1.09
CA GLN A 217 7.28 -0.14 -2.17
C GLN A 217 7.69 -0.66 -3.56
N ARG A 218 9.00 -0.81 -3.82
CA ARG A 218 9.48 -1.34 -5.09
C ARG A 218 9.12 -2.82 -5.24
N VAL A 219 9.48 -3.64 -4.27
CA VAL A 219 9.22 -5.10 -4.34
C VAL A 219 7.71 -5.40 -4.30
N LEU A 220 6.93 -4.57 -3.60
CA LEU A 220 5.48 -4.67 -3.57
C LEU A 220 4.89 -4.41 -4.97
N ARG A 221 5.31 -3.31 -5.62
CA ARG A 221 4.86 -2.98 -6.98
C ARG A 221 5.22 -4.06 -7.99
N GLU A 222 6.49 -4.50 -8.01
CA GLU A 222 6.95 -5.54 -8.91
C GLU A 222 6.12 -6.82 -8.78
N HIS A 223 5.79 -7.22 -7.55
CA HIS A 223 4.96 -8.40 -7.29
C HIS A 223 3.50 -8.20 -7.71
N ASN A 224 2.93 -7.04 -7.39
CA ASN A 224 1.54 -6.73 -7.76
C ASN A 224 1.34 -6.56 -9.26
N ASP A 225 2.35 -6.06 -9.98
CA ASP A 225 2.32 -6.00 -11.44
C ASP A 225 2.25 -7.39 -12.08
N LEU A 226 2.97 -8.38 -11.51
CA LEU A 226 2.86 -9.77 -11.93
C LEU A 226 1.47 -10.34 -11.63
N LEU A 227 0.94 -10.08 -10.44
CA LEU A 227 -0.40 -10.54 -10.02
C LEU A 227 -1.49 -9.94 -10.92
N ARG A 228 -1.43 -8.63 -11.20
CA ARG A 228 -2.34 -7.97 -12.14
C ARG A 228 -2.27 -8.55 -13.55
N ALA A 229 -1.05 -8.72 -14.06
CA ALA A 229 -0.84 -9.26 -15.40
C ALA A 229 -1.43 -10.66 -15.54
N GLU A 230 -1.52 -11.44 -14.47
CA GLU A 230 -2.11 -12.76 -14.50
C GLU A 230 -3.63 -12.74 -14.32
N LEU A 231 -4.14 -11.98 -13.35
CA LEU A 231 -5.58 -11.94 -13.03
C LEU A 231 -6.44 -11.15 -14.04
N LEU A 232 -5.83 -10.30 -14.86
CA LEU A 232 -6.53 -9.47 -15.87
C LEU A 232 -6.39 -10.00 -17.30
N LYS A 233 -5.85 -11.21 -17.50
CA LYS A 233 -5.85 -11.92 -18.80
C LYS A 233 -7.22 -12.49 -19.13
#